data_ea06e679b081db67d2724d0d2f42296a
#
_entry.id   ea06e679b081db67d2724d0d2f42296a
#
_cell.length_a   1.000
_cell.length_b   1.000
_cell.length_c   1.000
_cell.angle_alpha   90.00
_cell.angle_beta   90.00
_cell.angle_gamma   90.00
#
_symmetry.space_group_name_H-M   'P 1'
#
loop_
_entity.id
_entity.type
_entity.pdbx_description
1 polymer ?
#
loop_
_entity_poly.entity_id
_entity_poly.type
_entity_poly.pdbx_seq_one_letter_code
_entity_poly.pdbx_strand_id
1 'polypeptide(L)'
;MRPQRCHPVGSKFSDRRKSATRCPMKKILWCLFILPILHSSVQAEDRIRIGFPELIASYSTLPLGQKRGFLKEEGLQAEFIRMNSTVGLATLITGDIDYYTTLGAGVAAAIGRVPVKIVACYVPGPTATLIARPEFKSVLELRGKIIGINVFGGNLEIIARNVFKHYGLDPDKDVKFLAGGPLQARFSSMTQGLIAATLGGPPADFLGKKMGFVVLARAHELFSFPVTGVFTSVKKIKERPDEIKRVIKAGIKANRYIRQNRDGTIQEMMEWLKIDKEMATATYDSVGKGFNEDGSLPEDGLRLLIEESKKAAKVSREIALSEVADLSILREAQKELGIK
;
A
#
# COMPACT_ATOMS: atom_id res chain seq x y z
N MET A 1 -67.94 11.56 15.06
CA MET A 1 -68.82 12.69 15.41
C MET A 1 -68.44 13.91 14.58
N ARG A 2 -69.37 14.34 13.76
CA ARG A 2 -69.35 15.57 12.95
C ARG A 2 -69.60 16.79 13.81
N PRO A 3 -69.73 17.95 13.23
CA PRO A 3 -68.84 19.05 12.87
C PRO A 3 -69.30 20.39 13.50
N GLN A 4 -68.60 21.45 13.25
CA GLN A 4 -69.36 22.74 13.07
C GLN A 4 -68.52 23.79 12.31
N ARG A 5 -69.17 24.26 11.26
CA ARG A 5 -68.92 25.48 10.50
C ARG A 5 -69.42 26.71 11.27
N CYS A 6 -68.89 27.86 10.98
CA CYS A 6 -69.71 29.01 10.70
C CYS A 6 -68.92 30.15 10.02
N HIS A 7 -69.54 30.72 9.09
CA HIS A 7 -69.26 31.78 8.13
C HIS A 7 -69.57 33.18 8.71
N PRO A 8 -69.68 34.21 7.90
CA PRO A 8 -68.83 35.42 7.75
C PRO A 8 -69.60 36.71 7.95
N VAL A 9 -68.89 37.85 7.98
CA VAL A 9 -69.49 39.21 7.77
C VAL A 9 -68.33 40.15 7.43
N GLY A 10 -68.17 40.89 6.40
CA GLY A 10 -69.13 41.66 5.61
C GLY A 10 -68.82 43.19 5.65
N SER A 11 -68.42 43.76 4.47
CA SER A 11 -68.62 45.12 3.99
C SER A 11 -67.90 46.29 4.74
N LYS A 12 -67.32 47.28 4.08
CA LYS A 12 -67.85 48.26 3.12
C LYS A 12 -66.76 49.12 2.51
N PHE A 13 -66.95 49.41 1.25
CA PHE A 13 -66.53 50.53 0.45
C PHE A 13 -66.17 51.84 1.19
N SER A 14 -65.09 52.50 0.70
CA SER A 14 -65.09 53.95 0.52
C SER A 14 -64.06 54.40 -0.51
N ASP A 15 -64.59 54.86 -1.62
CA ASP A 15 -63.94 55.52 -2.73
C ASP A 15 -63.51 56.96 -2.31
N ARG A 16 -62.23 57.32 -2.60
CA ARG A 16 -61.91 58.78 -2.80
C ARG A 16 -60.71 58.86 -3.79
N ARG A 17 -61.09 59.30 -4.97
CA ARG A 17 -60.14 59.91 -5.94
C ARG A 17 -59.60 61.24 -5.34
N LYS A 18 -58.34 61.51 -5.68
CA LYS A 18 -57.74 62.76 -6.14
C LYS A 18 -56.18 62.58 -6.01
N SER A 19 -55.49 62.88 -6.92
CA SER A 19 -54.97 63.87 -7.80
C SER A 19 -53.53 63.56 -8.15
N ALA A 20 -53.27 63.63 -9.42
CA ALA A 20 -51.94 63.46 -10.00
C ALA A 20 -50.99 64.59 -9.63
N THR A 21 -49.79 64.28 -9.18
CA THR A 21 -48.65 65.21 -9.29
C THR A 21 -47.49 64.43 -9.94
N ARG A 22 -47.16 64.94 -11.12
CA ARG A 22 -45.93 64.50 -11.86
C ARG A 22 -44.73 64.97 -11.07
N CYS A 23 -43.80 64.01 -10.84
CA CYS A 23 -42.44 64.33 -10.44
C CYS A 23 -41.45 63.58 -11.36
N PRO A 24 -40.30 64.16 -11.67
CA PRO A 24 -39.53 63.80 -12.88
C PRO A 24 -38.71 62.52 -12.72
N MET A 25 -38.63 61.75 -13.82
CA MET A 25 -37.80 60.58 -13.99
C MET A 25 -36.31 60.90 -13.80
N LYS A 26 -35.71 60.56 -12.66
CA LYS A 26 -34.29 60.44 -12.53
C LYS A 26 -33.91 59.04 -13.06
N LYS A 27 -33.15 59.05 -14.18
CA LYS A 27 -32.52 57.89 -14.75
C LYS A 27 -31.53 57.32 -13.74
N ILE A 28 -31.91 56.29 -13.01
CA ILE A 28 -30.97 55.46 -12.23
C ILE A 28 -30.34 54.48 -13.21
N LEU A 29 -29.09 54.80 -13.56
CA LEU A 29 -28.20 53.91 -14.32
C LEU A 29 -27.82 52.74 -13.39
N TRP A 30 -28.49 51.60 -13.55
CA TRP A 30 -28.11 50.36 -12.88
C TRP A 30 -26.83 49.81 -13.56
N CYS A 31 -25.69 50.15 -12.98
CA CYS A 31 -24.45 49.41 -13.28
C CYS A 31 -24.60 48.01 -12.75
N LEU A 32 -24.96 47.06 -13.63
CA LEU A 32 -24.83 45.63 -13.42
C LEU A 32 -23.33 45.31 -13.27
N PHE A 33 -22.83 45.29 -12.03
CA PHE A 33 -21.56 44.68 -11.67
C PHE A 33 -21.72 43.18 -11.88
N ILE A 34 -21.37 42.69 -13.09
CA ILE A 34 -21.17 41.25 -13.32
C ILE A 34 -19.92 40.89 -12.56
N LEU A 35 -20.06 40.46 -11.29
CA LEU A 35 -19.02 39.74 -10.59
C LEU A 35 -18.75 38.42 -11.39
N PRO A 36 -17.53 38.18 -11.90
CA PRO A 36 -17.23 36.85 -12.41
C PRO A 36 -17.30 35.89 -11.22
N ILE A 37 -18.35 35.08 -11.17
CA ILE A 37 -18.41 33.94 -10.29
C ILE A 37 -17.30 33.01 -10.80
N LEU A 38 -16.14 33.05 -10.15
CA LEU A 38 -15.11 32.06 -10.26
C LEU A 38 -15.75 30.73 -9.83
N HIS A 39 -16.28 30.01 -10.80
CA HIS A 39 -16.64 28.62 -10.62
C HIS A 39 -15.32 27.86 -10.38
N SER A 40 -14.86 27.84 -9.14
CA SER A 40 -13.98 26.77 -8.69
C SER A 40 -14.79 25.50 -8.87
N SER A 41 -14.57 24.82 -10.00
CA SER A 41 -15.06 23.47 -10.19
C SER A 41 -14.43 22.62 -9.07
N VAL A 42 -15.20 22.39 -8.01
CA VAL A 42 -14.89 21.35 -7.05
C VAL A 42 -14.97 20.06 -7.84
N GLN A 43 -13.82 19.64 -8.37
CA GLN A 43 -13.72 18.38 -9.04
C GLN A 43 -13.99 17.31 -7.99
N ALA A 44 -15.07 16.56 -8.16
CA ALA A 44 -15.39 15.48 -7.25
C ALA A 44 -14.20 14.51 -7.20
N GLU A 45 -13.78 14.17 -5.99
CA GLU A 45 -12.68 13.21 -5.80
C GLU A 45 -13.12 11.85 -6.36
N ASP A 46 -12.28 11.24 -7.19
CA ASP A 46 -12.50 9.86 -7.65
C ASP A 46 -12.34 8.91 -6.46
N ARG A 47 -13.37 8.12 -6.21
CA ARG A 47 -13.33 7.09 -5.17
C ARG A 47 -12.69 5.83 -5.72
N ILE A 48 -11.66 5.34 -5.03
CA ILE A 48 -10.95 4.11 -5.38
C ILE A 48 -10.95 3.14 -4.19
N ARG A 49 -10.94 1.84 -4.48
CA ARG A 49 -10.87 0.78 -3.47
C ARG A 49 -9.55 0.03 -3.60
N ILE A 50 -8.83 -0.08 -2.50
CA ILE A 50 -7.49 -0.68 -2.47
C ILE A 50 -7.48 -1.84 -1.49
N GLY A 51 -7.29 -3.06 -2.01
CA GLY A 51 -7.14 -4.27 -1.22
C GLY A 51 -5.71 -4.44 -0.68
N PHE A 52 -5.58 -4.91 0.56
CA PHE A 52 -4.30 -5.26 1.18
C PHE A 52 -4.47 -6.45 2.13
N PRO A 53 -3.41 -7.30 2.36
CA PRO A 53 -3.60 -8.54 3.10
C PRO A 53 -3.58 -8.39 4.62
N GLU A 54 -2.74 -7.49 5.14
CA GLU A 54 -2.48 -7.39 6.58
C GLU A 54 -1.96 -6.01 7.00
N LEU A 55 -2.07 -5.71 8.31
CA LEU A 55 -1.58 -4.46 8.90
C LEU A 55 -0.11 -4.60 9.28
N ILE A 56 0.79 -4.37 8.32
CA ILE A 56 2.23 -4.28 8.54
C ILE A 56 2.80 -3.03 7.88
N ALA A 57 3.99 -2.63 8.29
CA ALA A 57 4.62 -1.39 7.84
C ALA A 57 4.76 -1.31 6.31
N SER A 58 5.07 -2.42 5.63
CA SER A 58 5.25 -2.43 4.18
C SER A 58 4.01 -2.03 3.39
N TYR A 59 2.80 -2.13 3.97
CA TYR A 59 1.55 -1.71 3.31
C TYR A 59 1.09 -0.31 3.70
N SER A 60 1.91 0.48 4.41
CA SER A 60 1.54 1.81 4.91
C SER A 60 1.61 2.94 3.87
N THR A 61 2.24 2.74 2.71
CA THR A 61 2.47 3.79 1.70
C THR A 61 1.19 4.56 1.35
N LEU A 62 0.19 3.90 0.81
CA LEU A 62 -1.05 4.57 0.37
C LEU A 62 -1.95 5.02 1.52
N PRO A 63 -2.13 4.25 2.62
CA PRO A 63 -2.82 4.73 3.81
C PRO A 63 -2.20 6.01 4.40
N LEU A 64 -0.87 6.07 4.50
CA LEU A 64 -0.15 7.28 4.89
C LEU A 64 -0.37 8.40 3.87
N GLY A 65 -0.32 8.08 2.58
CA GLY A 65 -0.59 9.03 1.50
C GLY A 65 -1.98 9.65 1.59
N GLN A 66 -2.99 8.89 1.97
CA GLN A 66 -4.34 9.44 2.22
C GLN A 66 -4.35 10.35 3.43
N LYS A 67 -3.77 9.92 4.54
CA LYS A 67 -3.77 10.68 5.79
C LYS A 67 -2.99 11.99 5.68
N ARG A 68 -1.90 12.01 4.91
CA ARG A 68 -1.11 13.22 4.63
C ARG A 68 -1.67 14.08 3.50
N GLY A 69 -2.78 13.67 2.89
CA GLY A 69 -3.45 14.43 1.85
C GLY A 69 -2.91 14.22 0.44
N PHE A 70 -1.89 13.37 0.23
CA PHE A 70 -1.30 13.16 -1.11
C PHE A 70 -2.27 12.53 -2.10
N LEU A 71 -3.18 11.66 -1.65
CA LEU A 71 -4.27 11.16 -2.51
C LEU A 71 -5.25 12.29 -2.85
N LYS A 72 -5.60 13.14 -1.89
CA LYS A 72 -6.49 14.28 -2.09
C LYS A 72 -5.90 15.32 -3.05
N GLU A 73 -4.59 15.61 -2.96
CA GLU A 73 -3.88 16.47 -3.91
C GLU A 73 -3.98 15.96 -5.35
N GLU A 74 -4.07 14.65 -5.53
CA GLU A 74 -4.27 14.00 -6.83
C GLU A 74 -5.77 13.79 -7.15
N GLY A 75 -6.70 14.39 -6.39
CA GLY A 75 -8.14 14.27 -6.60
C GLY A 75 -8.68 12.85 -6.36
N LEU A 76 -8.09 12.12 -5.41
CA LEU A 76 -8.45 10.74 -5.09
C LEU A 76 -8.85 10.60 -3.62
N GLN A 77 -9.85 9.74 -3.38
CA GLN A 77 -10.23 9.26 -2.05
C GLN A 77 -10.21 7.73 -2.06
N ALA A 78 -9.37 7.10 -1.21
CA ALA A 78 -9.25 5.66 -1.16
C ALA A 78 -10.01 5.05 0.02
N GLU A 79 -10.68 3.92 -0.25
CA GLU A 79 -11.15 2.98 0.75
C GLU A 79 -10.17 1.82 0.83
N PHE A 80 -9.63 1.55 2.02
CA PHE A 80 -8.67 0.47 2.25
C PHE A 80 -9.39 -0.75 2.82
N ILE A 81 -9.36 -1.88 2.10
CA ILE A 81 -10.10 -3.07 2.44
C ILE A 81 -9.13 -4.22 2.71
N ARG A 82 -9.16 -4.72 3.96
CA ARG A 82 -8.32 -5.86 4.33
C ARG A 82 -8.94 -7.17 3.85
N MET A 83 -8.18 -7.90 3.02
CA MET A 83 -8.59 -9.20 2.50
C MET A 83 -7.36 -10.04 2.12
N ASN A 84 -7.45 -11.36 2.18
CA ASN A 84 -6.37 -12.23 1.70
C ASN A 84 -6.21 -12.16 0.18
N SER A 85 -5.06 -12.61 -0.33
CA SER A 85 -4.71 -12.47 -1.75
C SER A 85 -5.67 -13.21 -2.70
N THR A 86 -6.27 -14.30 -2.29
CA THR A 86 -7.24 -15.05 -3.12
C THR A 86 -8.51 -14.24 -3.33
N VAL A 87 -9.06 -13.68 -2.24
CA VAL A 87 -10.23 -12.80 -2.30
C VAL A 87 -9.88 -11.51 -3.04
N GLY A 88 -8.72 -10.91 -2.73
CA GLY A 88 -8.24 -9.69 -3.39
C GLY A 88 -8.12 -9.84 -4.91
N LEU A 89 -7.62 -10.97 -5.39
CA LEU A 89 -7.55 -11.25 -6.82
C LEU A 89 -8.95 -11.39 -7.44
N ALA A 90 -9.84 -12.14 -6.80
CA ALA A 90 -11.21 -12.33 -7.29
C ALA A 90 -11.96 -10.99 -7.38
N THR A 91 -11.92 -10.16 -6.33
CA THR A 91 -12.57 -8.84 -6.27
C THR A 91 -11.94 -7.83 -7.24
N LEU A 92 -10.63 -7.95 -7.53
CA LEU A 92 -9.97 -7.13 -8.55
C LEU A 92 -10.46 -7.46 -9.97
N ILE A 93 -10.68 -8.75 -10.26
CA ILE A 93 -11.17 -9.21 -11.55
C ILE A 93 -12.64 -8.79 -11.76
N THR A 94 -13.48 -8.88 -10.73
CA THR A 94 -14.88 -8.43 -10.79
C THR A 94 -15.02 -6.91 -10.83
N GLY A 95 -13.99 -6.16 -10.40
CA GLY A 95 -14.01 -4.70 -10.31
C GLY A 95 -14.59 -4.19 -8.99
N ASP A 96 -14.74 -5.05 -7.98
CA ASP A 96 -15.17 -4.64 -6.63
C ASP A 96 -14.07 -3.89 -5.88
N ILE A 97 -12.79 -4.11 -6.23
CA ILE A 97 -11.66 -3.26 -5.88
C ILE A 97 -10.91 -2.82 -7.15
N ASP A 98 -10.18 -1.71 -7.03
CA ASP A 98 -9.45 -1.11 -8.14
C ASP A 98 -7.98 -1.54 -8.19
N TYR A 99 -7.39 -1.73 -7.02
CA TYR A 99 -5.97 -2.06 -6.84
C TYR A 99 -5.78 -3.08 -5.75
N TYR A 100 -4.74 -3.90 -5.87
CA TYR A 100 -4.26 -4.75 -4.78
C TYR A 100 -2.76 -4.57 -4.59
N THR A 101 -2.27 -4.72 -3.35
CA THR A 101 -0.94 -4.20 -2.98
C THR A 101 0.16 -5.25 -2.88
N THR A 102 -0.13 -6.55 -2.81
CA THR A 102 0.87 -7.62 -2.68
C THR A 102 1.41 -8.03 -4.04
N LEU A 103 2.63 -7.61 -4.40
CA LEU A 103 3.19 -7.84 -5.74
C LEU A 103 3.37 -9.33 -6.07
N GLY A 104 3.71 -10.16 -5.09
CA GLY A 104 3.80 -11.62 -5.29
C GLY A 104 2.48 -12.24 -5.77
N ALA A 105 1.34 -11.79 -5.24
CA ALA A 105 0.03 -12.24 -5.72
C ALA A 105 -0.24 -11.79 -7.17
N GLY A 106 0.17 -10.57 -7.52
CA GLY A 106 0.06 -10.05 -8.89
C GLY A 106 0.88 -10.86 -9.89
N VAL A 107 2.13 -11.21 -9.53
CA VAL A 107 3.00 -12.05 -10.36
C VAL A 107 2.41 -13.46 -10.52
N ALA A 108 2.00 -14.11 -9.43
CA ALA A 108 1.40 -15.44 -9.49
C ALA A 108 0.14 -15.47 -10.36
N ALA A 109 -0.71 -14.43 -10.24
CA ALA A 109 -1.91 -14.28 -11.06
C ALA A 109 -1.59 -14.11 -12.55
N ALA A 110 -0.62 -13.24 -12.89
CA ALA A 110 -0.20 -13.02 -14.28
C ALA A 110 0.41 -14.28 -14.90
N ILE A 111 1.24 -15.04 -14.16
CA ILE A 111 1.77 -16.35 -14.58
C ILE A 111 0.63 -17.35 -14.86
N GLY A 112 -0.43 -17.31 -14.05
CA GLY A 112 -1.69 -18.04 -14.24
C GLY A 112 -2.59 -17.47 -15.35
N ARG A 113 -2.11 -16.51 -16.15
CA ARG A 113 -2.82 -15.84 -17.25
C ARG A 113 -4.04 -15.01 -16.83
N VAL A 114 -4.10 -14.61 -15.56
CA VAL A 114 -5.08 -13.63 -15.13
C VAL A 114 -4.67 -12.26 -15.68
N PRO A 115 -5.61 -11.49 -16.28
CA PRO A 115 -5.28 -10.23 -16.95
C PRO A 115 -5.04 -9.08 -15.97
N VAL A 116 -3.96 -9.17 -15.19
CA VAL A 116 -3.49 -8.16 -14.24
C VAL A 116 -2.02 -7.82 -14.51
N LYS A 117 -1.61 -6.60 -14.14
CA LYS A 117 -0.20 -6.17 -14.22
C LYS A 117 0.18 -5.28 -13.06
N ILE A 118 1.42 -5.40 -12.63
CA ILE A 118 2.06 -4.48 -11.71
C ILE A 118 2.28 -3.15 -12.44
N VAL A 119 1.93 -2.04 -11.79
CA VAL A 119 2.07 -0.69 -12.34
C VAL A 119 3.04 0.19 -11.54
N ALA A 120 3.34 -0.16 -10.28
CA ALA A 120 4.37 0.48 -9.47
C ALA A 120 4.82 -0.42 -8.32
N CYS A 121 6.05 -0.20 -7.82
CA CYS A 121 6.59 -0.86 -6.64
C CYS A 121 6.95 0.19 -5.58
N TYR A 122 6.50 -0.01 -4.34
CA TYR A 122 6.77 0.91 -3.24
C TYR A 122 7.83 0.37 -2.26
N VAL A 123 7.92 -0.95 -2.13
CA VAL A 123 8.92 -1.64 -1.30
C VAL A 123 9.61 -2.71 -2.15
N PRO A 124 10.77 -2.37 -2.73
CA PRO A 124 11.48 -3.21 -3.69
C PRO A 124 12.31 -4.32 -3.05
N GLY A 125 12.49 -4.29 -1.73
CA GLY A 125 13.30 -5.26 -0.99
C GLY A 125 12.50 -6.03 0.06
N PRO A 126 12.94 -7.26 0.40
CA PRO A 126 12.31 -8.04 1.44
C PRO A 126 12.58 -7.43 2.81
N THR A 127 11.54 -7.20 3.60
CA THR A 127 11.66 -6.55 4.91
C THR A 127 12.04 -7.51 6.05
N ALA A 128 12.34 -8.77 5.76
CA ALA A 128 12.67 -9.77 6.76
C ALA A 128 14.12 -9.70 7.23
N THR A 129 14.32 -10.02 8.50
CA THR A 129 15.61 -10.10 9.17
C THR A 129 15.86 -11.52 9.67
N LEU A 130 17.02 -12.07 9.43
CA LEU A 130 17.47 -13.35 10.00
C LEU A 130 18.01 -13.10 11.42
N ILE A 131 17.32 -13.68 12.39
CA ILE A 131 17.59 -13.54 13.82
C ILE A 131 17.99 -14.91 14.34
N ALA A 132 19.07 -14.97 15.12
CA ALA A 132 19.62 -16.21 15.63
C ALA A 132 19.86 -16.14 17.14
N ARG A 133 20.04 -17.32 17.78
CA ARG A 133 20.52 -17.42 19.15
C ARG A 133 21.92 -16.82 19.27
N PRO A 134 22.30 -16.28 20.45
CA PRO A 134 23.50 -15.44 20.61
C PRO A 134 24.83 -16.18 20.40
N GLU A 135 24.86 -17.50 20.46
CA GLU A 135 26.04 -18.30 20.16
C GLU A 135 26.45 -18.25 18.69
N PHE A 136 25.52 -18.00 17.75
CA PHE A 136 25.82 -17.91 16.32
C PHE A 136 26.25 -16.49 15.97
N LYS A 137 27.43 -16.34 15.32
CA LYS A 137 28.01 -15.04 14.96
C LYS A 137 27.93 -14.78 13.44
N SER A 138 27.66 -15.79 12.65
CA SER A 138 27.53 -15.70 11.19
C SER A 138 26.44 -16.61 10.65
N VAL A 139 25.97 -16.31 9.43
CA VAL A 139 25.01 -17.16 8.72
C VAL A 139 25.61 -18.55 8.42
N LEU A 140 26.93 -18.64 8.18
CA LEU A 140 27.61 -19.89 7.88
C LEU A 140 27.59 -20.89 9.05
N GLU A 141 27.55 -20.41 10.29
CA GLU A 141 27.46 -21.25 11.49
C GLU A 141 26.08 -21.92 11.66
N LEU A 142 25.12 -21.53 10.86
CA LEU A 142 23.81 -22.16 10.80
C LEU A 142 23.80 -23.45 9.95
N ARG A 143 24.92 -23.86 9.36
CA ARG A 143 25.04 -25.13 8.64
C ARG A 143 24.66 -26.30 9.56
N GLY A 144 23.76 -27.16 9.08
CA GLY A 144 23.23 -28.32 9.81
C GLY A 144 22.16 -27.95 10.87
N LYS A 145 21.80 -26.68 11.02
CA LYS A 145 20.85 -26.22 12.04
C LYS A 145 19.41 -26.18 11.54
N ILE A 146 18.48 -26.13 12.51
CA ILE A 146 17.04 -25.98 12.24
C ILE A 146 16.69 -24.50 12.25
N ILE A 147 16.04 -24.03 11.19
CA ILE A 147 15.61 -22.66 10.97
C ILE A 147 14.08 -22.59 11.01
N GLY A 148 13.55 -21.77 11.90
CA GLY A 148 12.11 -21.57 12.01
C GLY A 148 11.58 -20.66 10.90
N ILE A 149 10.53 -21.11 10.21
CA ILE A 149 9.74 -20.29 9.28
C ILE A 149 8.28 -20.24 9.75
N ASN A 150 7.46 -19.34 9.22
CA ASN A 150 6.05 -19.27 9.58
C ASN A 150 5.26 -20.46 9.02
N VAL A 151 5.39 -20.70 7.73
CA VAL A 151 4.68 -21.75 6.96
C VAL A 151 5.52 -22.08 5.72
N PHE A 152 5.45 -23.33 5.28
CA PHE A 152 6.04 -23.73 4.00
C PHE A 152 5.28 -23.11 2.81
N GLY A 153 6.01 -22.74 1.75
CA GLY A 153 5.46 -22.05 0.59
C GLY A 153 5.16 -20.56 0.81
N GLY A 154 5.44 -20.02 2.00
CA GLY A 154 5.24 -18.61 2.32
C GLY A 154 6.45 -17.73 1.96
N ASN A 155 6.22 -16.40 1.91
CA ASN A 155 7.27 -15.44 1.56
C ASN A 155 8.51 -15.52 2.47
N LEU A 156 8.35 -15.79 3.78
CA LEU A 156 9.49 -15.90 4.69
C LEU A 156 10.37 -17.11 4.37
N GLU A 157 9.81 -18.22 3.89
CA GLU A 157 10.61 -19.34 3.42
C GLU A 157 11.41 -18.97 2.17
N ILE A 158 10.77 -18.33 1.19
CA ILE A 158 11.44 -17.89 -0.04
C ILE A 158 12.59 -16.95 0.30
N ILE A 159 12.34 -15.98 1.18
CA ILE A 159 13.37 -15.03 1.63
C ILE A 159 14.50 -15.77 2.36
N ALA A 160 14.17 -16.69 3.28
CA ALA A 160 15.17 -17.49 4.00
C ALA A 160 16.07 -18.26 3.04
N ARG A 161 15.50 -18.97 2.08
CA ARG A 161 16.23 -19.72 1.07
C ARG A 161 17.20 -18.83 0.29
N ASN A 162 16.77 -17.62 -0.10
CA ASN A 162 17.62 -16.69 -0.84
C ASN A 162 18.68 -16.05 0.07
N VAL A 163 18.41 -15.80 1.36
CA VAL A 163 19.44 -15.39 2.33
C VAL A 163 20.54 -16.47 2.43
N PHE A 164 20.19 -17.75 2.63
CA PHE A 164 21.18 -18.82 2.72
C PHE A 164 21.98 -18.99 1.43
N LYS A 165 21.34 -18.95 0.25
CA LYS A 165 22.02 -18.97 -1.05
C LYS A 165 23.03 -17.83 -1.21
N HIS A 166 22.67 -16.63 -0.78
CA HIS A 166 23.56 -15.46 -0.83
C HIS A 166 24.86 -15.70 -0.06
N TYR A 167 24.81 -16.43 1.06
CA TYR A 167 25.99 -16.79 1.85
C TYR A 167 26.64 -18.11 1.42
N GLY A 168 26.27 -18.68 0.27
CA GLY A 168 26.86 -19.90 -0.26
C GLY A 168 26.43 -21.21 0.42
N LEU A 169 25.28 -21.17 1.13
CA LEU A 169 24.65 -22.36 1.70
C LEU A 169 23.53 -22.86 0.78
N ASP A 170 23.49 -24.19 0.56
CA ASP A 170 22.36 -24.84 -0.12
C ASP A 170 21.17 -24.96 0.86
N PRO A 171 20.07 -24.25 0.67
CA PRO A 171 18.95 -24.28 1.62
C PRO A 171 18.24 -25.62 1.71
N ASP A 172 18.47 -26.55 0.78
CA ASP A 172 17.86 -27.88 0.78
C ASP A 172 18.76 -28.94 1.44
N LYS A 173 20.07 -28.67 1.55
CA LYS A 173 21.05 -29.60 2.09
C LYS A 173 21.70 -29.12 3.38
N ASP A 174 22.02 -27.83 3.44
CA ASP A 174 22.85 -27.26 4.50
C ASP A 174 22.06 -26.81 5.73
N VAL A 175 20.73 -26.64 5.63
CA VAL A 175 19.85 -26.24 6.76
C VAL A 175 18.56 -27.07 6.74
N LYS A 176 17.86 -27.10 7.86
CA LYS A 176 16.52 -27.72 7.94
C LYS A 176 15.49 -26.66 8.29
N PHE A 177 14.44 -26.54 7.48
CA PHE A 177 13.33 -25.66 7.80
C PHE A 177 12.28 -26.34 8.66
N LEU A 178 11.75 -25.61 9.62
CA LEU A 178 10.64 -26.03 10.50
C LEU A 178 9.54 -24.96 10.48
N ALA A 179 8.32 -25.35 10.12
CA ALA A 179 7.16 -24.48 10.21
C ALA A 179 6.78 -24.30 11.69
N GLY A 180 6.99 -23.11 12.23
CA GLY A 180 6.80 -22.78 13.66
C GLY A 180 5.69 -21.77 13.91
N GLY A 181 4.87 -21.43 12.89
CA GLY A 181 3.74 -20.50 13.02
C GLY A 181 4.15 -19.05 13.32
N PRO A 182 3.43 -18.38 14.24
CA PRO A 182 3.68 -16.97 14.58
C PRO A 182 5.08 -16.71 15.13
N LEU A 183 5.55 -15.43 15.00
CA LEU A 183 6.89 -15.04 15.44
C LEU A 183 7.17 -15.37 16.91
N GLN A 184 6.19 -15.13 17.79
CA GLN A 184 6.30 -15.39 19.22
C GLN A 184 6.57 -16.87 19.53
N ALA A 185 5.89 -17.78 18.83
CA ALA A 185 6.10 -19.23 18.97
C ALA A 185 7.52 -19.63 18.51
N ARG A 186 8.00 -19.02 17.43
CA ARG A 186 9.36 -19.25 16.91
C ARG A 186 10.43 -18.69 17.86
N PHE A 187 10.22 -17.54 18.48
CA PHE A 187 11.11 -17.03 19.52
C PHE A 187 11.13 -17.93 20.76
N SER A 188 9.97 -18.43 21.18
CA SER A 188 9.92 -19.42 22.26
C SER A 188 10.71 -20.69 21.91
N SER A 189 10.59 -21.18 20.67
CA SER A 189 11.38 -22.33 20.19
C SER A 189 12.89 -22.06 20.15
N MET A 190 13.31 -20.81 19.84
CA MET A 190 14.71 -20.39 19.94
C MET A 190 15.20 -20.40 21.39
N THR A 191 14.42 -19.84 22.32
CA THR A 191 14.73 -19.84 23.76
C THR A 191 14.89 -21.26 24.31
N GLN A 192 14.07 -22.21 23.85
CA GLN A 192 14.15 -23.63 24.22
C GLN A 192 15.25 -24.41 23.50
N GLY A 193 15.97 -23.78 22.56
CA GLY A 193 17.02 -24.43 21.79
C GLY A 193 16.52 -25.35 20.66
N LEU A 194 15.21 -25.41 20.40
CA LEU A 194 14.61 -26.26 19.37
C LEU A 194 14.93 -25.79 17.95
N ILE A 195 15.09 -24.49 17.74
CA ILE A 195 15.56 -23.90 16.48
C ILE A 195 16.75 -22.95 16.76
N ALA A 196 17.64 -22.86 15.82
CA ALA A 196 18.84 -22.01 15.92
C ALA A 196 18.58 -20.56 15.52
N ALA A 197 17.72 -20.35 14.54
CA ALA A 197 17.43 -19.04 13.97
C ALA A 197 16.01 -19.01 13.40
N THR A 198 15.52 -17.78 13.15
CA THR A 198 14.26 -17.56 12.43
C THR A 198 14.34 -16.29 11.60
N LEU A 199 13.43 -16.12 10.63
CA LEU A 199 13.21 -14.87 9.95
C LEU A 199 11.94 -14.20 10.46
N GLY A 200 11.98 -12.88 10.56
CA GLY A 200 10.81 -12.09 10.94
C GLY A 200 10.80 -10.74 10.22
N GLY A 201 9.59 -10.29 9.86
CA GLY A 201 9.39 -8.91 9.44
C GLY A 201 9.44 -7.95 10.63
N PRO A 202 9.55 -6.63 10.39
CA PRO A 202 9.59 -5.63 11.45
C PRO A 202 8.38 -5.73 12.38
N PRO A 203 8.61 -5.53 13.67
CA PRO A 203 9.84 -5.18 14.38
C PRO A 203 10.58 -6.40 14.98
N ALA A 204 10.66 -7.53 14.28
CA ALA A 204 11.21 -8.79 14.79
C ALA A 204 12.66 -8.66 15.29
N ASP A 205 13.48 -7.86 14.62
CA ASP A 205 14.87 -7.60 15.01
C ASP A 205 14.96 -6.88 16.37
N PHE A 206 14.07 -5.93 16.61
CA PHE A 206 13.99 -5.23 17.89
C PHE A 206 13.52 -6.18 19.02
N LEU A 207 12.44 -6.94 18.77
CA LEU A 207 11.93 -7.90 19.74
C LEU A 207 12.95 -9.00 20.05
N GLY A 208 13.63 -9.50 19.01
CA GLY A 208 14.68 -10.49 19.15
C GLY A 208 15.84 -9.98 20.01
N LYS A 209 16.31 -8.77 19.78
CA LYS A 209 17.36 -8.11 20.59
C LYS A 209 16.94 -7.97 22.06
N LYS A 210 15.70 -7.58 22.36
CA LYS A 210 15.20 -7.53 23.75
C LYS A 210 15.21 -8.91 24.45
N MET A 211 15.12 -9.99 23.67
CA MET A 211 15.22 -11.37 24.19
C MET A 211 16.64 -11.92 24.20
N GLY A 212 17.65 -11.12 23.87
CA GLY A 212 19.06 -11.52 23.83
C GLY A 212 19.50 -12.23 22.53
N PHE A 213 18.65 -12.26 21.50
CA PHE A 213 19.00 -12.81 20.19
C PHE A 213 19.81 -11.80 19.36
N VAL A 214 20.52 -12.30 18.35
CA VAL A 214 21.36 -11.50 17.45
C VAL A 214 20.78 -11.46 16.04
N VAL A 215 21.04 -10.35 15.34
CA VAL A 215 20.72 -10.20 13.91
C VAL A 215 21.92 -10.64 13.12
N LEU A 216 21.76 -11.64 12.26
CA LEU A 216 22.83 -12.15 11.38
C LEU A 216 22.76 -11.54 9.97
N ALA A 217 21.56 -11.25 9.47
CA ALA A 217 21.40 -10.66 8.15
C ALA A 217 20.06 -9.89 8.02
N ARG A 218 20.07 -8.84 7.21
CA ARG A 218 18.87 -8.12 6.76
C ARG A 218 18.68 -8.43 5.28
N ALA A 219 17.57 -9.03 4.93
CA ALA A 219 17.37 -9.53 3.57
C ALA A 219 17.37 -8.41 2.52
N HIS A 220 16.90 -7.21 2.84
CA HIS A 220 16.90 -6.06 1.92
C HIS A 220 18.31 -5.53 1.57
N GLU A 221 19.34 -5.90 2.35
CA GLU A 221 20.73 -5.54 2.08
C GLU A 221 21.40 -6.53 1.11
N LEU A 222 20.77 -7.69 0.85
CA LEU A 222 21.36 -8.80 0.13
C LEU A 222 20.82 -8.97 -1.30
N PHE A 223 19.55 -8.72 -1.50
CA PHE A 223 18.89 -8.89 -2.80
C PHE A 223 17.59 -8.09 -2.91
N SER A 224 17.20 -7.80 -4.15
CA SER A 224 15.88 -7.21 -4.45
C SER A 224 14.82 -8.33 -4.50
N PHE A 225 13.66 -8.05 -3.91
CA PHE A 225 12.50 -8.92 -3.96
C PHE A 225 11.25 -8.05 -3.74
N PRO A 226 10.57 -7.62 -4.81
CA PRO A 226 9.46 -6.68 -4.71
C PRO A 226 8.33 -7.23 -3.84
N VAL A 227 8.04 -6.53 -2.74
CA VAL A 227 7.04 -6.98 -1.74
C VAL A 227 5.73 -6.26 -1.96
N THR A 228 5.79 -4.93 -1.97
CA THR A 228 4.59 -4.08 -1.98
C THR A 228 4.65 -3.04 -3.08
N GLY A 229 3.53 -2.81 -3.66
CA GLY A 229 3.30 -1.82 -4.69
C GLY A 229 1.82 -1.77 -5.03
N VAL A 230 1.51 -1.57 -6.28
CA VAL A 230 0.13 -1.69 -6.79
C VAL A 230 0.11 -2.48 -8.08
N PHE A 231 -0.84 -3.39 -8.19
CA PHE A 231 -1.22 -3.99 -9.45
C PHE A 231 -2.72 -3.85 -9.67
N THR A 232 -3.12 -3.88 -10.92
CA THR A 232 -4.52 -3.69 -11.34
C THR A 232 -4.82 -4.51 -12.59
N SER A 233 -6.10 -4.53 -13.01
CA SER A 233 -6.51 -5.24 -14.21
C SER A 233 -6.03 -4.55 -15.49
N VAL A 234 -5.73 -5.35 -16.50
CA VAL A 234 -5.40 -4.84 -17.86
C VAL A 234 -6.53 -3.97 -18.42
N LYS A 235 -7.78 -4.27 -18.08
CA LYS A 235 -8.94 -3.45 -18.42
C LYS A 235 -8.79 -2.04 -17.84
N LYS A 236 -8.52 -1.92 -16.54
CA LYS A 236 -8.35 -0.61 -15.89
C LYS A 236 -7.16 0.18 -16.42
N ILE A 237 -6.06 -0.50 -16.78
CA ILE A 237 -4.90 0.16 -17.42
C ILE A 237 -5.32 0.86 -18.73
N LYS A 238 -6.19 0.23 -19.51
CA LYS A 238 -6.68 0.81 -20.77
C LYS A 238 -7.73 1.90 -20.58
N GLU A 239 -8.64 1.72 -19.63
CA GLU A 239 -9.81 2.59 -19.46
C GLU A 239 -9.54 3.80 -18.55
N ARG A 240 -8.62 3.68 -17.58
CA ARG A 240 -8.37 4.70 -16.54
C ARG A 240 -6.87 4.98 -16.31
N PRO A 241 -6.06 5.19 -17.36
CA PRO A 241 -4.61 5.42 -17.20
C PRO A 241 -4.29 6.65 -16.34
N ASP A 242 -5.08 7.72 -16.43
CA ASP A 242 -4.86 8.93 -15.63
C ASP A 242 -5.14 8.70 -14.14
N GLU A 243 -6.13 7.89 -13.78
CA GLU A 243 -6.39 7.54 -12.39
C GLU A 243 -5.19 6.75 -11.82
N ILE A 244 -4.68 5.77 -12.58
CA ILE A 244 -3.50 4.97 -12.18
C ILE A 244 -2.29 5.87 -11.99
N LYS A 245 -2.06 6.83 -12.90
CA LYS A 245 -0.96 7.80 -12.79
C LYS A 245 -1.05 8.61 -11.50
N ARG A 246 -2.24 9.08 -11.14
CA ARG A 246 -2.51 9.82 -9.90
C ARG A 246 -2.25 8.96 -8.65
N VAL A 247 -2.66 7.69 -8.65
CA VAL A 247 -2.38 6.74 -7.55
C VAL A 247 -0.86 6.53 -7.40
N ILE A 248 -0.14 6.35 -8.49
CA ILE A 248 1.32 6.20 -8.50
C ILE A 248 2.00 7.44 -7.93
N LYS A 249 1.61 8.64 -8.37
CA LYS A 249 2.15 9.92 -7.87
C LYS A 249 1.92 10.08 -6.36
N ALA A 250 0.72 9.79 -5.88
CA ALA A 250 0.42 9.82 -4.46
C ALA A 250 1.28 8.84 -3.65
N GLY A 251 1.49 7.62 -4.16
CA GLY A 251 2.36 6.62 -3.54
C GLY A 251 3.84 7.05 -3.50
N ILE A 252 4.36 7.64 -4.57
CA ILE A 252 5.72 8.19 -4.63
C ILE A 252 5.90 9.32 -3.60
N LYS A 253 4.94 10.28 -3.56
CA LYS A 253 4.96 11.36 -2.56
C LYS A 253 4.94 10.81 -1.13
N ALA A 254 4.12 9.79 -0.88
CA ALA A 254 4.03 9.13 0.42
C ALA A 254 5.36 8.47 0.81
N ASN A 255 6.00 7.76 -0.10
CA ASN A 255 7.30 7.13 0.16
C ASN A 255 8.41 8.15 0.41
N ARG A 256 8.42 9.26 -0.34
CA ARG A 256 9.35 10.39 -0.07
C ARG A 256 9.13 10.96 1.32
N TYR A 257 7.86 11.15 1.72
CA TYR A 257 7.54 11.57 3.08
C TYR A 257 8.05 10.59 4.13
N ILE A 258 7.82 9.27 3.93
CA ILE A 258 8.32 8.20 4.83
C ILE A 258 9.83 8.31 5.00
N ARG A 259 10.57 8.54 3.93
CA ARG A 259 12.03 8.63 3.92
C ARG A 259 12.57 9.89 4.58
N GLN A 260 11.87 10.99 4.42
CA GLN A 260 12.34 12.35 4.79
C GLN A 260 11.77 12.83 6.12
N ASN A 261 10.68 12.23 6.61
CA ASN A 261 10.02 12.66 7.84
C ASN A 261 9.85 11.50 8.82
N ARG A 262 10.93 11.22 9.56
CA ARG A 262 10.98 10.12 10.52
C ARG A 262 9.87 10.21 11.57
N ASP A 263 9.78 11.34 12.27
CA ASP A 263 8.86 11.49 13.41
C ASP A 263 7.40 11.48 12.97
N GLY A 264 7.09 12.14 11.86
CA GLY A 264 5.75 12.10 11.28
C GLY A 264 5.36 10.69 10.81
N THR A 265 6.31 9.92 10.28
CA THR A 265 6.07 8.54 9.86
C THR A 265 5.88 7.60 11.05
N ILE A 266 6.67 7.77 12.13
CA ILE A 266 6.48 7.01 13.38
C ILE A 266 5.07 7.25 13.93
N GLN A 267 4.60 8.49 13.96
CA GLN A 267 3.25 8.83 14.40
C GLN A 267 2.19 8.11 13.56
N GLU A 268 2.34 8.09 12.23
CA GLU A 268 1.42 7.37 11.35
C GLU A 268 1.47 5.85 11.55
N MET A 269 2.66 5.29 11.77
CA MET A 269 2.81 3.86 12.05
C MET A 269 2.14 3.46 13.37
N MET A 270 2.21 4.29 14.42
CA MET A 270 1.48 4.04 15.67
C MET A 270 -0.02 3.88 15.43
N GLU A 271 -0.59 4.76 14.64
CA GLU A 271 -2.02 4.76 14.36
C GLU A 271 -2.44 3.64 13.40
N TRP A 272 -1.67 3.47 12.31
CA TRP A 272 -1.95 2.44 11.31
C TRP A 272 -1.80 1.02 11.86
N LEU A 273 -0.70 0.76 12.57
CA LEU A 273 -0.38 -0.56 13.12
C LEU A 273 -1.01 -0.81 14.50
N LYS A 274 -1.55 0.24 15.15
CA LYS A 274 -2.08 0.19 16.52
C LYS A 274 -1.02 -0.30 17.53
N ILE A 275 0.17 0.26 17.46
CA ILE A 275 1.33 -0.05 18.31
C ILE A 275 1.80 1.19 19.05
N ASP A 276 2.54 1.00 20.14
CA ASP A 276 3.14 2.09 20.90
C ASP A 276 4.32 2.76 20.17
N LYS A 277 4.79 3.87 20.71
CA LYS A 277 5.86 4.67 20.12
C LYS A 277 7.18 3.91 20.02
N GLU A 278 7.54 3.10 21.04
CA GLU A 278 8.77 2.32 21.04
C GLU A 278 8.77 1.31 19.88
N MET A 279 7.68 0.60 19.73
CA MET A 279 7.48 -0.38 18.67
C MET A 279 7.43 0.27 17.28
N ALA A 280 6.74 1.41 17.15
CA ALA A 280 6.69 2.16 15.89
C ALA A 280 8.05 2.71 15.49
N THR A 281 8.82 3.20 16.46
CA THR A 281 10.20 3.67 16.26
C THR A 281 11.09 2.54 15.76
N ALA A 282 11.07 1.39 16.43
CA ALA A 282 11.84 0.22 16.04
C ALA A 282 11.42 -0.31 14.64
N THR A 283 10.12 -0.28 14.35
CA THR A 283 9.59 -0.65 13.03
C THR A 283 10.12 0.29 11.94
N TYR A 284 10.05 1.61 12.17
CA TYR A 284 10.58 2.58 11.22
C TYR A 284 12.09 2.41 10.99
N ASP A 285 12.87 2.28 12.07
CA ASP A 285 14.33 2.11 11.98
C ASP A 285 14.73 0.84 11.22
N SER A 286 13.87 -0.19 11.25
CA SER A 286 14.08 -1.44 10.51
C SER A 286 13.75 -1.32 9.02
N VAL A 287 12.71 -0.55 8.62
CA VAL A 287 12.22 -0.58 7.23
C VAL A 287 12.13 0.78 6.54
N GLY A 288 12.25 1.89 7.25
CA GLY A 288 12.02 3.22 6.67
C GLY A 288 12.87 3.52 5.44
N LYS A 289 14.11 3.00 5.42
CA LYS A 289 15.01 3.10 4.27
C LYS A 289 14.66 2.18 3.11
N GLY A 290 13.82 1.17 3.32
CA GLY A 290 13.40 0.20 2.31
C GLY A 290 12.28 0.69 1.39
N PHE A 291 11.65 1.83 1.69
CA PHE A 291 10.66 2.46 0.81
C PHE A 291 11.37 3.21 -0.33
N ASN A 292 11.05 2.91 -1.57
CA ASN A 292 11.66 3.62 -2.69
C ASN A 292 10.98 4.98 -2.95
N GLU A 293 11.73 5.92 -3.53
CA GLU A 293 11.26 7.31 -3.69
C GLU A 293 10.79 7.63 -5.11
N ASP A 294 10.72 6.62 -5.98
CA ASP A 294 10.42 6.79 -7.40
C ASP A 294 9.38 5.79 -7.97
N GLY A 295 8.95 4.81 -7.16
CA GLY A 295 8.00 3.78 -7.58
C GLY A 295 8.58 2.70 -8.49
N SER A 296 9.89 2.70 -8.75
CA SER A 296 10.56 1.77 -9.67
C SER A 296 10.48 0.32 -9.19
N LEU A 297 10.34 -0.58 -10.15
CA LEU A 297 10.32 -2.02 -9.95
C LEU A 297 11.67 -2.60 -10.42
N PRO A 298 12.55 -3.06 -9.51
CA PRO A 298 13.83 -3.64 -9.87
C PRO A 298 13.65 -4.88 -10.75
N GLU A 299 14.32 -4.92 -11.89
CA GLU A 299 14.17 -6.00 -12.87
C GLU A 299 14.67 -7.34 -12.34
N ASP A 300 15.82 -7.34 -11.70
CA ASP A 300 16.43 -8.55 -11.07
C ASP A 300 15.53 -9.12 -9.98
N GLY A 301 14.98 -8.26 -9.14
CA GLY A 301 14.00 -8.65 -8.11
C GLY A 301 12.71 -9.19 -8.71
N LEU A 302 12.20 -8.59 -9.80
CA LEU A 302 11.02 -9.11 -10.50
C LEU A 302 11.30 -10.47 -11.15
N ARG A 303 12.47 -10.67 -11.76
CA ARG A 303 12.87 -11.97 -12.31
C ARG A 303 12.94 -13.04 -11.22
N LEU A 304 13.54 -12.72 -10.07
CA LEU A 304 13.56 -13.63 -8.92
C LEU A 304 12.14 -14.00 -8.47
N LEU A 305 11.25 -13.01 -8.35
CA LEU A 305 9.86 -13.23 -7.95
C LEU A 305 9.09 -14.08 -8.97
N ILE A 306 9.33 -13.88 -10.27
CA ILE A 306 8.77 -14.72 -11.34
C ILE A 306 9.24 -16.16 -11.21
N GLU A 307 10.55 -16.40 -11.06
CA GLU A 307 11.10 -17.76 -10.96
C GLU A 307 10.58 -18.51 -9.73
N GLU A 308 10.49 -17.86 -8.57
CA GLU A 308 9.93 -18.48 -7.37
C GLU A 308 8.41 -18.75 -7.54
N SER A 309 7.68 -17.84 -8.19
CA SER A 309 6.25 -18.06 -8.48
C SER A 309 6.02 -19.17 -9.51
N LYS A 310 6.87 -19.30 -10.54
CA LYS A 310 6.86 -20.41 -11.51
C LYS A 310 7.06 -21.75 -10.82
N LYS A 311 8.05 -21.85 -9.93
CA LYS A 311 8.30 -23.07 -9.14
C LYS A 311 7.08 -23.47 -8.32
N ALA A 312 6.50 -22.52 -7.59
CA ALA A 312 5.31 -22.77 -6.76
C ALA A 312 4.11 -23.22 -7.60
N ALA A 313 3.91 -22.62 -8.78
CA ALA A 313 2.82 -22.95 -9.70
C ALA A 313 3.13 -24.13 -10.65
N LYS A 314 4.34 -24.71 -10.60
CA LYS A 314 4.83 -25.76 -11.52
C LYS A 314 4.70 -25.37 -13.00
N VAL A 315 5.02 -24.11 -13.32
CA VAL A 315 5.00 -23.55 -14.68
C VAL A 315 6.41 -23.60 -15.27
N SER A 316 6.59 -24.28 -16.40
CA SER A 316 7.89 -24.44 -17.07
C SER A 316 8.16 -23.43 -18.18
N ARG A 317 7.12 -22.74 -18.70
CA ARG A 317 7.29 -21.77 -19.78
C ARG A 317 8.10 -20.55 -19.32
N GLU A 318 8.75 -19.88 -20.25
CA GLU A 318 9.30 -18.55 -19.99
C GLU A 318 8.20 -17.52 -19.80
N ILE A 319 8.45 -16.55 -18.92
CA ILE A 319 7.57 -15.44 -18.60
C ILE A 319 8.30 -14.16 -18.92
N ALA A 320 7.82 -13.42 -19.90
CA ALA A 320 8.35 -12.09 -20.20
C ALA A 320 7.95 -11.10 -19.08
N LEU A 321 8.84 -10.15 -18.75
CA LEU A 321 8.55 -9.11 -17.76
C LEU A 321 7.27 -8.32 -18.12
N SER A 322 7.05 -8.09 -19.41
CA SER A 322 5.85 -7.42 -19.93
C SER A 322 4.54 -8.20 -19.73
N GLU A 323 4.61 -9.50 -19.44
CA GLU A 323 3.40 -10.26 -19.07
C GLU A 323 2.95 -9.91 -17.65
N VAL A 324 3.86 -9.57 -16.75
CA VAL A 324 3.60 -9.32 -15.32
C VAL A 324 3.55 -7.86 -14.94
N ALA A 325 4.23 -6.97 -15.68
CA ALA A 325 4.31 -5.55 -15.35
C ALA A 325 4.08 -4.66 -16.58
N ASP A 326 3.46 -3.50 -16.35
CA ASP A 326 3.37 -2.39 -17.30
C ASP A 326 3.76 -1.09 -16.58
N LEU A 327 4.97 -0.63 -16.84
CA LEU A 327 5.53 0.54 -16.18
C LEU A 327 5.47 1.81 -17.07
N SER A 328 4.67 1.80 -18.13
CA SER A 328 4.51 2.96 -19.01
C SER A 328 3.93 4.16 -18.25
N ILE A 329 2.86 3.95 -17.49
CA ILE A 329 2.20 4.97 -16.69
C ILE A 329 3.10 5.45 -15.54
N LEU A 330 3.91 4.55 -14.94
CA LEU A 330 4.91 4.95 -13.94
C LEU A 330 5.90 5.96 -14.50
N ARG A 331 6.43 5.73 -15.72
CA ARG A 331 7.37 6.66 -16.37
C ARG A 331 6.75 8.04 -16.60
N GLU A 332 5.47 8.10 -16.95
CA GLU A 332 4.74 9.37 -17.05
C GLU A 332 4.62 10.07 -15.70
N ALA A 333 4.24 9.32 -14.66
CA ALA A 333 4.14 9.84 -13.28
C ALA A 333 5.51 10.38 -12.79
N GLN A 334 6.58 9.64 -13.05
CA GLN A 334 7.94 10.05 -12.70
C GLN A 334 8.33 11.36 -13.42
N LYS A 335 8.05 11.45 -14.71
CA LYS A 335 8.31 12.69 -15.49
C LYS A 335 7.55 13.90 -14.92
N GLU A 336 6.26 13.74 -14.58
CA GLU A 336 5.47 14.82 -13.97
C GLU A 336 5.99 15.22 -12.58
N LEU A 337 6.61 14.30 -11.83
CA LEU A 337 7.23 14.56 -10.53
C LEU A 337 8.71 15.02 -10.63
N GLY A 338 9.23 15.27 -11.85
CA GLY A 338 10.60 15.70 -12.08
C GLY A 338 11.66 14.64 -11.78
N ILE A 339 11.29 13.36 -11.79
CA ILE A 339 12.21 12.22 -11.63
C ILE A 339 12.80 11.88 -12.99
N LYS A 340 14.13 11.80 -13.07
CA LYS A 340 14.88 11.47 -14.29
C LYS A 340 15.08 9.96 -14.42
#